data_a738f521e39b9546f54d9cd2cf909bde
#
_entry.id   a738f521e39b9546f54d9cd2cf909bde
#
_cell.length_a   1.000
_cell.length_b   1.000
_cell.length_c   1.000
_cell.angle_alpha   90.00
_cell.angle_beta   90.00
_cell.angle_gamma   90.00
#
_symmetry.space_group_name_H-M   'P 1'
#
loop_
_entity.id
_entity.type
_entity.pdbx_description
1 polymer ?
#
loop_
_entity_poly.entity_id
_entity_poly.type
_entity_poly.pdbx_seq_one_letter_code
_entity_poly.pdbx_strand_id
1 'polypeptide(L)'
;MNVVPFLILCFATVAVADDFKLVNGKEYNNVTVTRVEPDGIVLKTKSGISKVYFVELPKDVQERFHYNAAIASAYSAQQAVNQSTMAAARRGEPIEVISHGAQVDINQYLVRGSVTVIDFYADWCGPCRQFAPSLEQMVRSDPEIALRKIDIVNWKTAVAQQFNIHSIPQVNVYDRSGRLVGTVLGVDFEKVKSYVAQAKSNS
;
A
#
# COMPACT_ATOMS: atom_id res chain seq x y z
N MET A 1 -10.59 -18.77 47.97
CA MET A 1 -10.06 -18.38 46.64
C MET A 1 -11.07 -18.85 45.60
N ASN A 2 -12.00 -17.95 45.20
CA ASN A 2 -13.03 -18.29 44.21
C ASN A 2 -12.52 -17.89 42.82
N VAL A 3 -12.24 -18.92 42.02
CA VAL A 3 -11.91 -18.76 40.60
C VAL A 3 -13.23 -18.65 39.84
N VAL A 4 -13.56 -17.44 39.35
CA VAL A 4 -14.69 -17.20 38.44
C VAL A 4 -14.24 -17.63 37.04
N PRO A 5 -14.93 -18.59 36.39
CA PRO A 5 -14.57 -18.95 35.02
C PRO A 5 -15.04 -17.83 34.07
N PHE A 6 -14.07 -17.21 33.39
CA PHE A 6 -14.33 -16.26 32.31
C PHE A 6 -14.88 -17.02 31.11
N LEU A 7 -16.20 -16.94 30.93
CA LEU A 7 -16.89 -17.53 29.78
C LEU A 7 -16.55 -16.70 28.54
N ILE A 8 -15.58 -17.16 27.74
CA ILE A 8 -15.29 -16.58 26.41
C ILE A 8 -16.46 -16.94 25.50
N LEU A 9 -17.37 -16.00 25.32
CA LEU A 9 -18.45 -16.13 24.33
C LEU A 9 -17.83 -15.99 22.93
N CYS A 10 -17.55 -17.13 22.29
CA CYS A 10 -17.09 -17.18 20.91
C CYS A 10 -18.28 -16.83 20.00
N PHE A 11 -18.41 -15.58 19.61
CA PHE A 11 -19.35 -15.18 18.57
C PHE A 11 -18.85 -15.76 17.24
N ALA A 12 -19.45 -16.86 16.82
CA ALA A 12 -19.33 -17.34 15.45
C ALA A 12 -19.96 -16.30 14.54
N THR A 13 -19.16 -15.48 13.89
CA THR A 13 -19.62 -14.60 12.82
C THR A 13 -20.00 -15.48 11.64
N VAL A 14 -21.29 -15.70 11.44
CA VAL A 14 -21.81 -16.25 10.20
C VAL A 14 -21.50 -15.21 9.13
N ALA A 15 -20.58 -15.51 8.23
CA ALA A 15 -20.29 -14.69 7.07
C ALA A 15 -21.47 -14.75 6.11
N VAL A 16 -22.46 -13.88 6.29
CA VAL A 16 -23.58 -13.73 5.36
C VAL A 16 -23.07 -12.90 4.18
N ALA A 17 -23.25 -13.44 2.98
CA ALA A 17 -23.01 -12.67 1.76
C ALA A 17 -24.08 -11.57 1.67
N ASP A 18 -23.67 -10.37 1.38
CA ASP A 18 -24.51 -9.17 1.36
C ASP A 18 -24.36 -8.43 0.03
N ASP A 19 -25.37 -7.68 -0.35
CA ASP A 19 -25.34 -6.83 -1.52
C ASP A 19 -25.40 -5.37 -1.08
N PHE A 20 -24.52 -4.54 -1.63
CA PHE A 20 -24.47 -3.11 -1.33
C PHE A 20 -24.58 -2.29 -2.62
N LYS A 21 -25.52 -1.35 -2.65
CA LYS A 21 -25.64 -0.37 -3.71
C LYS A 21 -25.27 1.00 -3.15
N LEU A 22 -24.28 1.63 -3.77
CA LEU A 22 -23.81 2.95 -3.39
C LEU A 22 -24.74 4.04 -3.95
N VAL A 23 -24.70 5.23 -3.35
CA VAL A 23 -25.49 6.39 -3.80
C VAL A 23 -25.11 6.85 -5.21
N ASN A 24 -23.88 6.55 -5.67
CA ASN A 24 -23.42 6.82 -7.04
C ASN A 24 -23.83 5.74 -8.08
N GLY A 25 -24.61 4.73 -7.65
CA GLY A 25 -25.09 3.64 -8.49
C GLY A 25 -24.15 2.44 -8.63
N LYS A 26 -22.95 2.49 -8.08
CA LYS A 26 -22.04 1.32 -8.04
C LYS A 26 -22.61 0.23 -7.13
N GLU A 27 -22.50 -1.01 -7.55
CA GLU A 27 -23.02 -2.17 -6.82
C GLU A 27 -21.89 -3.14 -6.44
N TYR A 28 -22.02 -3.71 -5.24
CA TYR A 28 -21.19 -4.80 -4.74
C TYR A 28 -22.12 -5.96 -4.39
N ASN A 29 -22.10 -7.01 -5.23
CA ASN A 29 -22.99 -8.15 -5.08
C ASN A 29 -22.24 -9.37 -4.55
N ASN A 30 -22.89 -10.12 -3.66
CA ASN A 30 -22.37 -11.34 -3.06
C ASN A 30 -20.98 -11.12 -2.40
N VAL A 31 -20.91 -10.11 -1.55
CA VAL A 31 -19.69 -9.73 -0.81
C VAL A 31 -19.83 -10.03 0.67
N THR A 32 -18.70 -10.21 1.34
CA THR A 32 -18.67 -10.44 2.79
C THR A 32 -18.10 -9.22 3.49
N VAL A 33 -18.82 -8.69 4.48
CA VAL A 33 -18.26 -7.66 5.38
C VAL A 33 -17.23 -8.32 6.29
N THR A 34 -15.97 -8.00 6.12
CA THR A 34 -14.86 -8.55 6.92
C THR A 34 -14.52 -7.71 8.13
N ARG A 35 -14.82 -6.42 8.06
CA ARG A 35 -14.59 -5.47 9.15
C ARG A 35 -15.49 -4.26 9.01
N VAL A 36 -15.97 -3.74 10.14
CA VAL A 36 -16.66 -2.46 10.25
C VAL A 36 -15.72 -1.48 10.92
N GLU A 37 -15.48 -0.35 10.28
CA GLU A 37 -14.68 0.76 10.78
C GLU A 37 -15.58 1.96 11.03
N PRO A 38 -15.21 2.93 11.87
CA PRO A 38 -16.08 4.07 12.16
C PRO A 38 -16.53 4.87 10.93
N ASP A 39 -15.73 4.88 9.86
CA ASP A 39 -15.97 5.63 8.63
C ASP A 39 -16.47 4.78 7.46
N GLY A 40 -16.54 3.43 7.59
CA GLY A 40 -16.98 2.56 6.51
C GLY A 40 -16.90 1.09 6.82
N ILE A 41 -17.18 0.28 5.81
CA ILE A 41 -17.12 -1.20 5.86
C ILE A 41 -16.04 -1.72 4.91
N VAL A 42 -15.35 -2.77 5.33
CA VAL A 42 -14.36 -3.47 4.52
C VAL A 42 -14.99 -4.74 3.97
N LEU A 43 -15.07 -4.81 2.66
CA LEU A 43 -15.71 -5.88 1.91
C LEU A 43 -14.67 -6.82 1.30
N LYS A 44 -14.88 -8.12 1.42
CA LYS A 44 -14.21 -9.12 0.62
C LYS A 44 -15.06 -9.38 -0.64
N THR A 45 -14.49 -9.07 -1.79
CA THR A 45 -15.10 -9.26 -3.12
C THR A 45 -14.39 -10.39 -3.87
N LYS A 46 -14.91 -10.79 -5.03
CA LYS A 46 -14.24 -11.76 -5.92
C LYS A 46 -12.89 -11.25 -6.43
N SER A 47 -12.71 -9.93 -6.53
CA SER A 47 -11.49 -9.28 -7.04
C SER A 47 -10.52 -8.84 -5.93
N GLY A 48 -10.85 -9.06 -4.65
CA GLY A 48 -10.00 -8.67 -3.52
C GLY A 48 -10.76 -7.97 -2.40
N ILE A 49 -10.06 -7.12 -1.67
CA ILE A 49 -10.61 -6.36 -0.54
C ILE A 49 -10.91 -4.94 -1.01
N SER A 50 -12.10 -4.43 -0.68
CA SER A 50 -12.52 -3.04 -0.94
C SER A 50 -13.04 -2.41 0.33
N LYS A 51 -12.68 -1.16 0.59
CA LYS A 51 -13.31 -0.33 1.61
C LYS A 51 -14.38 0.54 0.95
N VAL A 52 -15.56 0.58 1.55
CA VAL A 52 -16.69 1.45 1.16
C VAL A 52 -16.99 2.36 2.35
N TYR A 53 -16.99 3.67 2.11
CA TYR A 53 -17.26 4.64 3.16
C TYR A 53 -18.76 4.77 3.41
N PHE A 54 -19.16 5.00 4.67
CA PHE A 54 -20.57 5.13 5.00
C PHE A 54 -21.26 6.30 4.28
N VAL A 55 -20.56 7.37 3.99
CA VAL A 55 -21.07 8.51 3.21
C VAL A 55 -21.45 8.13 1.77
N GLU A 56 -20.93 7.02 1.25
CA GLU A 56 -21.25 6.47 -0.07
C GLU A 56 -22.44 5.50 -0.03
N LEU A 57 -22.90 5.12 1.15
CA LEU A 57 -23.97 4.15 1.36
C LEU A 57 -25.30 4.85 1.67
N PRO A 58 -26.44 4.23 1.30
CA PRO A 58 -27.79 4.71 1.66
C PRO A 58 -27.96 4.79 3.18
N LYS A 59 -28.91 5.64 3.62
CA LYS A 59 -29.13 5.90 5.06
C LYS A 59 -29.54 4.66 5.86
N ASP A 60 -30.34 3.79 5.30
CA ASP A 60 -30.75 2.53 5.91
C ASP A 60 -29.54 1.63 6.22
N VAL A 61 -28.57 1.58 5.32
CA VAL A 61 -27.31 0.86 5.55
C VAL A 61 -26.46 1.55 6.62
N GLN A 62 -26.39 2.89 6.59
CA GLN A 62 -25.71 3.65 7.63
C GLN A 62 -26.29 3.37 9.03
N GLU A 63 -27.63 3.33 9.16
CA GLU A 63 -28.33 3.02 10.39
C GLU A 63 -28.08 1.58 10.85
N ARG A 64 -28.11 0.61 9.93
CA ARG A 64 -27.80 -0.80 10.19
C ARG A 64 -26.44 -0.99 10.86
N PHE A 65 -25.44 -0.19 10.47
CA PHE A 65 -24.09 -0.25 11.01
C PHE A 65 -23.82 0.81 12.10
N HIS A 66 -24.86 1.47 12.59
CA HIS A 66 -24.78 2.52 13.64
C HIS A 66 -23.78 3.63 13.30
N TYR A 67 -23.75 4.05 12.03
CA TYR A 67 -22.85 5.11 11.57
C TYR A 67 -23.07 6.41 12.33
N ASN A 68 -21.98 7.00 12.80
CA ASN A 68 -21.95 8.31 13.43
C ASN A 68 -20.93 9.22 12.72
N ALA A 69 -21.44 10.27 12.10
CA ALA A 69 -20.61 11.17 11.28
C ALA A 69 -19.48 11.86 12.08
N ALA A 70 -19.73 12.21 13.36
CA ALA A 70 -18.72 12.84 14.20
C ALA A 70 -17.59 11.87 14.55
N ILE A 71 -17.93 10.62 14.91
CA ILE A 71 -16.94 9.57 15.19
C ILE A 71 -16.16 9.21 13.93
N ALA A 72 -16.83 9.10 12.79
CA ALA A 72 -16.20 8.82 11.51
C ALA A 72 -15.20 9.92 11.11
N SER A 73 -15.59 11.18 11.26
CA SER A 73 -14.74 12.33 10.98
C SER A 73 -13.49 12.35 11.87
N ALA A 74 -13.66 12.11 13.18
CA ALA A 74 -12.53 12.02 14.11
C ALA A 74 -11.60 10.86 13.78
N TYR A 75 -12.15 9.70 13.43
CA TYR A 75 -11.38 8.53 13.00
C TYR A 75 -10.59 8.80 11.71
N SER A 76 -11.24 9.38 10.69
CA SER A 76 -10.57 9.71 9.43
C SER A 76 -9.48 10.77 9.63
N ALA A 77 -9.70 11.77 10.48
CA ALA A 77 -8.69 12.76 10.85
C ALA A 77 -7.48 12.11 11.55
N GLN A 78 -7.73 11.20 12.50
CA GLN A 78 -6.67 10.45 13.18
C GLN A 78 -5.87 9.57 12.20
N GLN A 79 -6.54 8.90 11.27
CA GLN A 79 -5.88 8.10 10.23
C GLN A 79 -4.99 8.98 9.33
N ALA A 80 -5.47 10.17 8.94
CA ALA A 80 -4.69 11.12 8.16
C ALA A 80 -3.43 11.60 8.92
N VAL A 81 -3.56 11.89 10.22
CA VAL A 81 -2.43 12.23 11.09
C VAL A 81 -1.44 11.07 11.19
N ASN A 82 -1.91 9.85 11.42
CA ASN A 82 -1.06 8.67 11.52
C ASN A 82 -0.31 8.43 10.20
N GLN A 83 -1.00 8.54 9.05
CA GLN A 83 -0.37 8.40 7.75
C GLN A 83 0.68 9.50 7.50
N SER A 84 0.38 10.75 7.85
CA SER A 84 1.33 11.86 7.70
C SER A 84 2.55 11.72 8.62
N THR A 85 2.35 11.24 9.84
CA THR A 85 3.44 10.99 10.81
C THR A 85 4.32 9.84 10.33
N MET A 86 3.74 8.75 9.84
CA MET A 86 4.50 7.64 9.26
C MET A 86 5.26 8.07 8.00
N ALA A 87 4.64 8.86 7.13
CA ALA A 87 5.32 9.42 5.96
C ALA A 87 6.45 10.38 6.33
N ALA A 88 6.27 11.19 7.39
CA ALA A 88 7.32 12.07 7.91
C ALA A 88 8.48 11.28 8.55
N ALA A 89 8.18 10.23 9.32
CA ALA A 89 9.19 9.34 9.89
C ALA A 89 9.98 8.61 8.79
N ARG A 90 9.32 8.18 7.72
CA ARG A 90 9.96 7.52 6.58
C ARG A 90 10.82 8.44 5.72
N ARG A 91 10.58 9.76 5.72
CA ARG A 91 11.46 10.72 5.04
C ARG A 91 12.88 10.71 5.61
N GLY A 92 13.05 10.35 6.89
CA GLY A 92 14.36 10.19 7.52
C GLY A 92 15.18 9.01 6.98
N GLU A 93 14.53 8.00 6.40
CA GLU A 93 15.17 6.80 5.85
C GLU A 93 15.22 6.89 4.32
N PRO A 94 16.35 7.39 3.75
CA PRO A 94 16.47 7.54 2.31
C PRO A 94 16.41 6.20 1.58
N ILE A 95 16.83 5.10 2.22
CA ILE A 95 16.89 3.75 1.69
C ILE A 95 16.23 2.79 2.69
N GLU A 96 15.20 2.07 2.25
CA GLU A 96 14.43 1.15 3.10
C GLU A 96 14.08 -0.14 2.34
N VAL A 97 14.26 -1.30 2.97
CA VAL A 97 13.72 -2.58 2.48
C VAL A 97 12.29 -2.72 2.98
N ILE A 98 11.32 -2.71 2.07
CA ILE A 98 9.89 -2.63 2.41
C ILE A 98 9.16 -3.97 2.29
N SER A 99 9.78 -4.96 1.66
CA SER A 99 9.26 -6.33 1.58
C SER A 99 10.37 -7.34 1.37
N HIS A 100 10.16 -8.52 1.93
CA HIS A 100 10.98 -9.71 1.76
C HIS A 100 10.05 -10.88 1.39
N GLY A 101 9.65 -10.93 0.11
CA GLY A 101 8.74 -11.94 -0.44
C GLY A 101 7.25 -11.74 -0.17
N ALA A 102 6.86 -10.95 0.82
CA ALA A 102 5.47 -10.70 1.17
C ALA A 102 4.82 -9.63 0.27
N GLN A 103 3.50 -9.71 0.10
CA GLN A 103 2.74 -8.63 -0.55
C GLN A 103 2.94 -7.31 0.18
N VAL A 104 2.98 -6.21 -0.58
CA VAL A 104 3.18 -4.87 -0.04
C VAL A 104 2.30 -3.86 -0.77
N ASP A 105 1.62 -3.00 -0.03
CA ASP A 105 0.97 -1.82 -0.59
C ASP A 105 2.01 -0.70 -0.74
N ILE A 106 2.56 -0.55 -1.95
CA ILE A 106 3.60 0.44 -2.22
C ILE A 106 3.14 1.88 -1.97
N ASN A 107 1.82 2.17 -2.02
CA ASN A 107 1.33 3.53 -1.77
C ASN A 107 1.66 4.01 -0.34
N GLN A 108 1.83 3.09 0.60
CA GLN A 108 2.25 3.41 1.97
C GLN A 108 3.74 3.80 2.05
N TYR A 109 4.52 3.48 1.02
CA TYR A 109 5.96 3.70 0.95
C TYR A 109 6.38 4.77 -0.06
N LEU A 110 5.44 5.26 -0.87
CA LEU A 110 5.68 6.42 -1.71
C LEU A 110 5.85 7.67 -0.83
N VAL A 111 6.97 8.37 -1.00
CA VAL A 111 7.29 9.56 -0.21
C VAL A 111 6.73 10.79 -0.89
N ARG A 112 5.61 11.31 -0.39
CA ARG A 112 4.97 12.50 -0.96
C ARG A 112 5.93 13.70 -0.98
N GLY A 113 5.97 14.38 -2.10
CA GLY A 113 6.86 15.52 -2.32
C GLY A 113 8.30 15.14 -2.68
N SER A 114 8.60 13.84 -2.76
CA SER A 114 9.88 13.29 -3.21
C SER A 114 9.68 12.30 -4.34
N VAL A 115 10.70 12.10 -5.15
CA VAL A 115 10.72 11.00 -6.13
C VAL A 115 10.96 9.70 -5.38
N THR A 116 10.15 8.68 -5.63
CA THR A 116 10.36 7.35 -5.06
C THR A 116 10.81 6.38 -6.12
N VAL A 117 11.97 5.77 -5.88
CA VAL A 117 12.54 4.72 -6.71
C VAL A 117 12.30 3.38 -6.02
N ILE A 118 11.65 2.44 -6.70
CA ILE A 118 11.43 1.08 -6.18
C ILE A 118 12.33 0.12 -6.93
N ASP A 119 13.22 -0.57 -6.21
CA ASP A 119 14.16 -1.57 -6.72
C ASP A 119 13.67 -2.98 -6.36
N PHE A 120 13.25 -3.74 -7.36
CA PHE A 120 12.95 -5.16 -7.23
C PHE A 120 14.21 -5.97 -7.48
N TYR A 121 14.66 -6.67 -6.45
CA TYR A 121 15.92 -7.42 -6.46
C TYR A 121 15.77 -8.78 -5.77
N ALA A 122 16.84 -9.57 -5.76
CA ALA A 122 17.01 -10.72 -4.88
C ALA A 122 18.49 -10.90 -4.53
N ASP A 123 18.77 -11.48 -3.36
CA ASP A 123 20.14 -11.67 -2.88
C ASP A 123 21.00 -12.55 -3.80
N TRP A 124 20.39 -13.53 -4.49
CA TRP A 124 21.05 -14.40 -5.46
C TRP A 124 21.30 -13.74 -6.81
N CYS A 125 20.70 -12.58 -7.09
CA CYS A 125 20.80 -11.88 -8.36
C CYS A 125 22.13 -11.12 -8.48
N GLY A 126 23.07 -11.65 -9.27
CA GLY A 126 24.38 -11.05 -9.52
C GLY A 126 24.30 -9.62 -10.08
N PRO A 127 23.56 -9.39 -11.18
CA PRO A 127 23.36 -8.05 -11.74
C PRO A 127 22.75 -7.06 -10.75
N CYS A 128 21.79 -7.51 -9.91
CA CYS A 128 21.17 -6.63 -8.89
C CYS A 128 22.22 -6.14 -7.89
N ARG A 129 23.09 -7.03 -7.39
CA ARG A 129 24.17 -6.67 -6.46
C ARG A 129 25.17 -5.68 -7.06
N GLN A 130 25.44 -5.75 -8.35
CA GLN A 130 26.29 -4.79 -9.05
C GLN A 130 25.59 -3.43 -9.24
N PHE A 131 24.29 -3.44 -9.41
CA PHE A 131 23.50 -2.24 -9.67
C PHE A 131 23.17 -1.44 -8.40
N ALA A 132 22.92 -2.12 -7.28
CA ALA A 132 22.50 -1.53 -6.02
C ALA A 132 23.39 -0.37 -5.54
N PRO A 133 24.73 -0.43 -5.58
CA PRO A 133 25.57 0.69 -5.15
C PRO A 133 25.31 1.99 -5.91
N SER A 134 25.04 1.92 -7.21
CA SER A 134 24.74 3.10 -8.04
C SER A 134 23.41 3.74 -7.65
N LEU A 135 22.36 2.93 -7.42
CA LEU A 135 21.07 3.40 -6.96
C LEU A 135 21.18 4.03 -5.57
N GLU A 136 21.86 3.37 -4.65
CA GLU A 136 22.05 3.86 -3.29
C GLU A 136 22.86 5.15 -3.23
N GLN A 137 23.93 5.27 -4.03
CA GLN A 137 24.71 6.48 -4.11
C GLN A 137 23.90 7.66 -4.66
N MET A 138 23.09 7.44 -5.71
CA MET A 138 22.20 8.46 -6.26
C MET A 138 21.28 9.02 -5.17
N VAL A 139 20.66 8.13 -4.37
CA VAL A 139 19.72 8.51 -3.31
C VAL A 139 20.43 9.23 -2.15
N ARG A 140 21.62 8.76 -1.76
CA ARG A 140 22.42 9.43 -0.69
C ARG A 140 22.90 10.81 -1.10
N SER A 141 23.12 11.06 -2.39
CA SER A 141 23.57 12.37 -2.90
C SER A 141 22.42 13.33 -3.19
N ASP A 142 21.18 12.89 -3.13
CA ASP A 142 20.01 13.69 -3.50
C ASP A 142 18.84 13.48 -2.52
N PRO A 143 18.59 14.43 -1.60
CA PRO A 143 17.57 14.28 -0.56
C PRO A 143 16.12 14.31 -1.10
N GLU A 144 15.93 14.64 -2.38
CA GLU A 144 14.61 14.62 -3.02
C GLU A 144 14.23 13.23 -3.53
N ILE A 145 15.10 12.23 -3.37
CA ILE A 145 14.88 10.86 -3.83
C ILE A 145 14.84 9.91 -2.64
N ALA A 146 13.87 9.02 -2.63
CA ALA A 146 13.81 7.89 -1.72
C ALA A 146 13.92 6.57 -2.48
N LEU A 147 14.70 5.61 -1.96
CA LEU A 147 14.81 4.25 -2.48
C LEU A 147 14.05 3.28 -1.58
N ARG A 148 13.13 2.54 -2.18
CA ARG A 148 12.40 1.45 -1.54
C ARG A 148 12.80 0.15 -2.22
N LYS A 149 13.35 -0.77 -1.46
CA LYS A 149 13.85 -2.04 -1.97
C LYS A 149 12.86 -3.15 -1.66
N ILE A 150 12.57 -3.98 -2.65
CA ILE A 150 11.69 -5.15 -2.54
C ILE A 150 12.51 -6.38 -2.91
N ASP A 151 12.85 -7.18 -1.90
CA ASP A 151 13.43 -8.49 -2.15
C ASP A 151 12.32 -9.45 -2.57
N ILE A 152 12.38 -9.91 -3.81
CA ILE A 152 11.42 -10.90 -4.30
C ILE A 152 11.70 -12.30 -3.76
N VAL A 153 12.88 -12.55 -3.15
CA VAL A 153 13.35 -13.84 -2.66
C VAL A 153 13.42 -14.90 -3.78
N ASN A 154 12.31 -15.12 -4.47
CA ASN A 154 12.21 -15.97 -5.66
C ASN A 154 10.98 -15.61 -6.50
N TRP A 155 10.87 -16.19 -7.69
CA TRP A 155 9.81 -15.90 -8.67
C TRP A 155 8.39 -16.29 -8.25
N LYS A 156 8.24 -17.12 -7.21
CA LYS A 156 6.92 -17.64 -6.75
C LYS A 156 6.37 -16.91 -5.54
N THR A 157 7.08 -15.94 -5.02
CA THR A 157 6.64 -15.18 -3.84
C THR A 157 5.43 -14.30 -4.14
N ALA A 158 4.71 -13.97 -3.09
CA ALA A 158 3.50 -13.16 -3.20
C ALA A 158 3.78 -11.78 -3.81
N VAL A 159 4.91 -11.15 -3.48
CA VAL A 159 5.30 -9.85 -4.04
C VAL A 159 5.70 -9.95 -5.52
N ALA A 160 6.41 -11.01 -5.91
CA ALA A 160 6.79 -11.23 -7.33
C ALA A 160 5.55 -11.40 -8.21
N GLN A 161 4.54 -12.12 -7.72
CA GLN A 161 3.26 -12.30 -8.41
C GLN A 161 2.43 -11.00 -8.41
N GLN A 162 2.40 -10.28 -7.30
CA GLN A 162 1.67 -9.02 -7.15
C GLN A 162 2.08 -7.99 -8.21
N PHE A 163 3.38 -7.85 -8.44
CA PHE A 163 3.94 -6.88 -9.40
C PHE A 163 4.28 -7.48 -10.77
N ASN A 164 3.89 -8.75 -10.99
CA ASN A 164 4.15 -9.46 -12.23
C ASN A 164 5.64 -9.40 -12.63
N ILE A 165 6.53 -9.66 -11.66
CA ILE A 165 7.98 -9.56 -11.87
C ILE A 165 8.47 -10.79 -12.63
N HIS A 166 9.02 -10.56 -13.82
CA HIS A 166 9.59 -11.59 -14.69
C HIS A 166 11.09 -11.42 -14.96
N SER A 167 11.64 -10.28 -14.58
CA SER A 167 13.07 -9.98 -14.73
C SER A 167 13.53 -9.07 -13.59
N ILE A 168 14.72 -9.31 -13.06
CA ILE A 168 15.40 -8.46 -12.09
C ILE A 168 16.85 -8.22 -12.50
N PRO A 169 17.45 -7.03 -12.18
CA PRO A 169 16.80 -5.94 -11.46
C PRO A 169 15.69 -5.31 -12.30
N GLN A 170 14.60 -4.90 -11.63
CA GLN A 170 13.58 -4.04 -12.19
C GLN A 170 13.45 -2.81 -11.29
N VAL A 171 13.49 -1.63 -11.90
CA VAL A 171 13.38 -0.36 -11.18
C VAL A 171 12.18 0.41 -11.68
N ASN A 172 11.27 0.76 -10.76
CA ASN A 172 10.13 1.62 -11.03
C ASN A 172 10.38 3.00 -10.41
N VAL A 173 10.15 4.06 -11.20
CA VAL A 173 10.32 5.45 -10.75
C VAL A 173 8.96 6.12 -10.64
N TYR A 174 8.65 6.67 -9.47
CA TYR A 174 7.42 7.39 -9.16
C TYR A 174 7.69 8.85 -8.91
N ASP A 175 6.84 9.73 -9.44
CA ASP A 175 6.93 11.16 -9.23
C ASP A 175 6.48 11.59 -7.83
N ARG A 176 6.59 12.89 -7.53
CA ARG A 176 6.22 13.49 -6.24
C ARG A 176 4.75 13.33 -5.86
N SER A 177 3.89 13.06 -6.85
CA SER A 177 2.46 12.79 -6.65
C SER A 177 2.16 11.29 -6.44
N GLY A 178 3.16 10.42 -6.63
CA GLY A 178 3.04 8.97 -6.54
C GLY A 178 2.60 8.30 -7.84
N ARG A 179 2.68 8.98 -9.00
CA ARG A 179 2.40 8.38 -10.30
C ARG A 179 3.64 7.70 -10.85
N LEU A 180 3.49 6.53 -11.43
CA LEU A 180 4.57 5.82 -12.12
C LEU A 180 5.01 6.62 -13.36
N VAL A 181 6.28 6.99 -13.41
CA VAL A 181 6.91 7.69 -14.54
C VAL A 181 7.47 6.69 -15.53
N GLY A 182 8.09 5.63 -15.05
CA GLY A 182 8.62 4.59 -15.91
C GLY A 182 9.21 3.40 -15.16
N THR A 183 9.42 2.33 -15.93
CA THR A 183 10.03 1.07 -15.48
C THR A 183 11.29 0.81 -16.27
N VAL A 184 12.37 0.44 -15.60
CA VAL A 184 13.65 0.02 -16.19
C VAL A 184 13.87 -1.44 -15.87
N LEU A 185 14.11 -2.25 -16.89
CA LEU A 185 14.47 -3.67 -16.77
C LEU A 185 15.97 -3.83 -17.02
N GLY A 186 16.64 -4.56 -16.13
CA GLY A 186 18.09 -4.76 -16.19
C GLY A 186 18.90 -3.56 -15.65
N VAL A 187 20.19 -3.55 -15.95
CA VAL A 187 21.18 -2.60 -15.42
C VAL A 187 21.32 -1.42 -16.39
N ASP A 188 20.38 -0.48 -16.35
CA ASP A 188 20.41 0.76 -17.14
C ASP A 188 20.28 1.99 -16.24
N PHE A 189 21.40 2.40 -15.65
CA PHE A 189 21.44 3.52 -14.72
C PHE A 189 21.11 4.86 -15.38
N GLU A 190 21.51 5.06 -16.63
CA GLU A 190 21.22 6.29 -17.38
C GLU A 190 19.70 6.47 -17.56
N LYS A 191 19.01 5.39 -17.87
CA LYS A 191 17.55 5.41 -18.00
C LYS A 191 16.85 5.68 -16.65
N VAL A 192 17.36 5.11 -15.55
CA VAL A 192 16.86 5.46 -14.19
C VAL A 192 17.02 6.94 -13.93
N LYS A 193 18.21 7.52 -14.18
CA LYS A 193 18.46 8.98 -14.03
C LYS A 193 17.51 9.83 -14.88
N SER A 194 17.26 9.41 -16.11
CA SER A 194 16.33 10.09 -17.02
C SER A 194 14.91 10.12 -16.44
N TYR A 195 14.39 8.99 -15.94
CA TYR A 195 13.07 8.94 -15.31
C TYR A 195 13.02 9.72 -13.99
N VAL A 196 14.08 9.71 -13.21
CA VAL A 196 14.19 10.53 -11.98
C VAL A 196 14.13 12.02 -12.34
N ALA A 197 14.86 12.47 -13.36
CA ALA A 197 14.80 13.86 -13.82
C ALA A 197 13.39 14.25 -14.28
N GLN A 198 12.73 13.37 -15.04
CA GLN A 198 11.34 13.56 -15.45
C GLN A 198 10.38 13.59 -14.25
N ALA A 199 10.57 12.69 -13.29
CA ALA A 199 9.75 12.61 -12.07
C ALA A 199 9.86 13.87 -11.20
N LYS A 200 11.03 14.52 -11.19
CA LYS A 200 11.26 15.78 -10.49
C LYS A 200 10.59 16.98 -11.17
N SER A 201 10.45 16.96 -12.50
CA SER A 201 9.79 18.02 -13.26
C SER A 201 8.25 17.91 -13.27
N ASN A 202 7.71 16.75 -12.94
CA ASN A 202 6.26 16.54 -12.80
C ASN A 202 5.81 17.09 -11.44
N SER A 203 5.11 18.20 -11.45
CA SER A 203 4.56 18.87 -10.25
C SER A 203 3.08 18.53 -10.08
#